data_de211036322bfaa9c23c0a4734e1d3e3
#
_entry.id   de211036322bfaa9c23c0a4734e1d3e3
#
_cell.length_a   1.000
_cell.length_b   1.000
_cell.length_c   1.000
_cell.angle_alpha   90.00
_cell.angle_beta   90.00
_cell.angle_gamma   90.00
#
_symmetry.space_group_name_H-M   'P 1'
#
loop_
_entity.id
_entity.type
_entity.pdbx_description
1 polymer ?
#
loop_
_entity_poly.entity_id
_entity_poly.type
_entity_poly.pdbx_seq_one_letter_code
_entity_poly.pdbx_strand_id
1 'polypeptide(L)'
;MKKIVSVVLAVILMMGVFAGAAMADESDWEYITGKGKMVIGMTLFAPMNYYEGDEFVGFDTELAKAVGEKLGVEIEFIEINWDSKEIELNSKNIDCIWNGMCITEERKQNMSISNPYLYNTQAIVAKADKIDALLANVDGTYVVAEQGSTGEGKLLGSIPDDDTVVVSAKEFFANVNYTAVDSMAKALMEVKAGTADIALVDSVCALAMVGEGTDYDDMVVNLDNNFGLQEYGIAFRKGSDVTEKLNEAILELTKDGTIAEIAARYGLTDALVPVE
;
A
#
# COMPACT_ATOMS: atom_id res chain seq x y z
N MET A 1 -58.80 21.30 32.30
CA MET A 1 -57.85 20.16 32.44
C MET A 1 -57.81 19.22 31.23
N LYS A 2 -58.94 18.82 30.64
CA LYS A 2 -58.95 17.90 29.46
C LYS A 2 -58.33 18.48 28.18
N LYS A 3 -58.35 19.79 27.95
CA LYS A 3 -57.74 20.44 26.76
C LYS A 3 -56.22 20.63 26.85
N ILE A 4 -55.66 20.69 28.04
CA ILE A 4 -54.22 20.84 28.28
C ILE A 4 -53.52 19.48 28.08
N VAL A 5 -54.18 18.39 28.48
CA VAL A 5 -53.64 17.02 28.30
C VAL A 5 -53.54 16.64 26.82
N SER A 6 -54.51 17.09 25.98
CA SER A 6 -54.49 16.80 24.54
C SER A 6 -53.38 17.55 23.80
N VAL A 7 -52.99 18.75 24.24
CA VAL A 7 -51.90 19.50 23.60
C VAL A 7 -50.54 18.93 23.99
N VAL A 8 -50.37 18.46 25.22
CA VAL A 8 -49.11 17.82 25.68
C VAL A 8 -48.88 16.47 24.99
N LEU A 9 -49.95 15.68 24.74
CA LEU A 9 -49.83 14.42 23.99
C LEU A 9 -49.49 14.65 22.50
N ALA A 10 -50.02 15.73 21.88
CA ALA A 10 -49.71 16.05 20.48
C ALA A 10 -48.25 16.53 20.29
N VAL A 11 -47.68 17.24 21.26
CA VAL A 11 -46.27 17.70 21.22
C VAL A 11 -45.32 16.53 21.47
N ILE A 12 -45.67 15.56 22.32
CA ILE A 12 -44.85 14.34 22.53
C ILE A 12 -44.91 13.43 21.31
N LEU A 13 -46.02 13.36 20.58
CA LEU A 13 -46.10 12.58 19.32
C LEU A 13 -45.31 13.24 18.16
N MET A 14 -45.16 14.58 18.16
CA MET A 14 -44.34 15.26 17.15
C MET A 14 -42.85 15.22 17.44
N MET A 15 -42.40 14.97 18.67
CA MET A 15 -40.99 14.75 19.01
C MET A 15 -40.54 13.30 18.81
N GLY A 16 -41.46 12.35 18.60
CA GLY A 16 -41.17 10.94 18.38
C GLY A 16 -40.89 10.53 16.94
N VAL A 17 -41.03 11.42 15.97
CA VAL A 17 -40.83 11.10 14.53
C VAL A 17 -39.44 11.55 14.00
N PHE A 18 -38.62 12.22 14.82
CA PHE A 18 -37.29 12.65 14.47
C PHE A 18 -36.14 11.71 14.93
N ALA A 19 -36.46 10.54 15.49
CA ALA A 19 -35.48 9.56 15.92
C ALA A 19 -35.53 8.36 14.99
N GLY A 20 -34.97 8.51 13.77
CA GLY A 20 -34.88 7.36 12.86
C GLY A 20 -34.49 7.67 11.42
N ALA A 21 -33.94 8.83 11.12
CA ALA A 21 -33.06 8.92 9.97
C ALA A 21 -31.75 8.26 10.41
N ALA A 22 -31.62 6.94 10.21
CA ALA A 22 -30.30 6.35 10.04
C ALA A 22 -29.63 7.25 9.00
N MET A 23 -28.60 8.01 9.41
CA MET A 23 -27.72 8.64 8.43
C MET A 23 -27.26 7.48 7.57
N ALA A 24 -27.79 7.37 6.35
CA ALA A 24 -27.19 6.49 5.37
C ALA A 24 -25.73 6.94 5.32
N ASP A 25 -24.79 6.02 5.56
CA ASP A 25 -23.39 6.31 5.37
C ASP A 25 -23.27 6.92 3.97
N GLU A 26 -22.74 8.14 3.90
CA GLU A 26 -22.56 8.85 2.64
C GLU A 26 -21.71 7.97 1.73
N SER A 27 -22.24 7.59 0.54
CA SER A 27 -21.51 6.78 -0.44
C SER A 27 -20.17 7.45 -0.76
N ASP A 28 -19.07 6.72 -0.58
CA ASP A 28 -17.75 7.21 -0.96
C ASP A 28 -17.67 7.51 -2.46
N TRP A 29 -18.42 6.75 -3.27
CA TRP A 29 -18.52 7.00 -4.71
C TRP A 29 -19.20 8.34 -5.02
N GLU A 30 -20.33 8.65 -4.36
CA GLU A 30 -21.00 9.94 -4.52
C GLU A 30 -20.12 11.10 -4.04
N TYR A 31 -19.38 10.90 -2.95
CA TYR A 31 -18.43 11.88 -2.43
C TYR A 31 -17.30 12.15 -3.44
N ILE A 32 -16.68 11.11 -4.03
CA ILE A 32 -15.60 11.23 -5.01
C ILE A 32 -16.10 11.86 -6.30
N THR A 33 -17.22 11.38 -6.85
CA THR A 33 -17.80 11.92 -8.08
C THR A 33 -18.33 13.34 -7.90
N GLY A 34 -18.87 13.68 -6.73
CA GLY A 34 -19.32 15.02 -6.38
C GLY A 34 -18.22 16.07 -6.42
N LYS A 35 -16.98 15.71 -6.06
CA LYS A 35 -15.79 16.57 -6.17
C LYS A 35 -15.03 16.41 -7.52
N GLY A 36 -15.44 15.43 -8.36
CA GLY A 36 -14.88 15.18 -9.69
C GLY A 36 -13.49 14.55 -9.70
N LYS A 37 -12.91 14.22 -8.56
CA LYS A 37 -11.57 13.65 -8.46
C LYS A 37 -11.44 12.62 -7.35
N MET A 38 -10.53 11.65 -7.53
CA MET A 38 -10.07 10.71 -6.52
C MET A 38 -8.65 11.06 -6.08
N VAL A 39 -8.47 11.28 -4.79
CA VAL A 39 -7.16 11.64 -4.19
C VAL A 39 -6.49 10.38 -3.68
N ILE A 40 -5.33 10.07 -4.22
CA ILE A 40 -4.54 8.89 -3.91
C ILE A 40 -3.39 9.25 -2.98
N GLY A 41 -3.32 8.58 -1.83
CA GLY A 41 -2.18 8.66 -0.92
C GLY A 41 -1.09 7.67 -1.31
N MET A 42 0.14 8.15 -1.45
CA MET A 42 1.30 7.35 -1.83
C MET A 42 2.60 7.86 -1.17
N THR A 43 3.67 7.08 -1.24
CA THR A 43 5.06 7.49 -1.04
C THR A 43 5.83 7.34 -2.34
N LEU A 44 6.98 8.01 -2.48
CA LEU A 44 7.85 7.82 -3.64
C LEU A 44 8.49 6.43 -3.58
N PHE A 45 8.11 5.57 -4.51
CA PHE A 45 8.42 4.16 -4.54
C PHE A 45 8.51 3.66 -5.99
N ALA A 46 9.69 3.63 -6.59
CA ALA A 46 9.88 3.04 -7.92
C ALA A 46 9.77 1.51 -7.85
N PRO A 47 9.14 0.86 -8.84
CA PRO A 47 8.60 1.41 -10.08
C PRO A 47 7.11 1.77 -10.00
N MET A 48 6.53 1.87 -8.79
CA MET A 48 5.08 2.07 -8.60
C MET A 48 4.64 3.53 -8.79
N ASN A 49 5.24 4.45 -8.00
CA ASN A 49 4.95 5.89 -8.05
C ASN A 49 6.27 6.65 -7.86
N TYR A 50 6.79 7.31 -8.88
CA TYR A 50 8.08 8.01 -8.80
C TYR A 50 8.20 9.08 -9.87
N TYR A 51 9.26 9.88 -9.78
CA TYR A 51 9.60 10.87 -10.80
C TYR A 51 10.70 10.35 -11.72
N GLU A 52 10.48 10.47 -13.04
CA GLU A 52 11.50 10.34 -14.06
C GLU A 52 11.75 11.74 -14.66
N GLY A 53 12.82 12.39 -14.24
CA GLY A 53 12.98 13.82 -14.45
C GLY A 53 11.90 14.62 -13.73
N ASP A 54 11.12 15.42 -14.49
CA ASP A 54 10.00 16.21 -13.96
C ASP A 54 8.63 15.50 -14.14
N GLU A 55 8.61 14.30 -14.73
CA GLU A 55 7.38 13.57 -15.01
C GLU A 55 7.06 12.57 -13.90
N PHE A 56 5.82 12.61 -13.40
CA PHE A 56 5.34 11.65 -12.40
C PHE A 56 4.79 10.40 -13.09
N VAL A 57 5.51 9.30 -12.93
CA VAL A 57 5.34 8.03 -13.64
C VAL A 57 5.28 6.84 -12.67
N GLY A 58 5.13 5.65 -13.20
CA GLY A 58 5.16 4.39 -12.47
C GLY A 58 3.96 3.52 -12.77
N PHE A 59 4.07 2.25 -12.43
CA PHE A 59 3.03 1.26 -12.70
C PHE A 59 1.70 1.66 -12.05
N ASP A 60 1.70 1.95 -10.75
CA ASP A 60 0.49 2.37 -10.02
C ASP A 60 -0.02 3.74 -10.50
N THR A 61 0.90 4.64 -10.86
CA THR A 61 0.55 5.95 -11.41
C THR A 61 -0.22 5.82 -12.72
N GLU A 62 0.24 4.98 -13.65
CA GLU A 62 -0.41 4.80 -14.95
C GLU A 62 -1.69 3.97 -14.84
N LEU A 63 -1.68 2.92 -14.01
CA LEU A 63 -2.86 2.11 -13.76
C LEU A 63 -3.98 2.96 -13.11
N ALA A 64 -3.65 3.81 -12.14
CA ALA A 64 -4.61 4.71 -11.52
C ALA A 64 -5.21 5.70 -12.53
N LYS A 65 -4.39 6.28 -13.41
CA LYS A 65 -4.88 7.17 -14.48
C LYS A 65 -5.83 6.42 -15.42
N ALA A 66 -5.49 5.21 -15.85
CA ALA A 66 -6.35 4.38 -16.72
C ALA A 66 -7.69 4.03 -16.03
N VAL A 67 -7.67 3.70 -14.73
CA VAL A 67 -8.88 3.48 -13.93
C VAL A 67 -9.71 4.76 -13.81
N GLY A 68 -9.06 5.91 -13.55
CA GLY A 68 -9.73 7.21 -13.48
C GLY A 68 -10.48 7.55 -14.76
N GLU A 69 -9.87 7.31 -15.92
CA GLU A 69 -10.52 7.47 -17.24
C GLU A 69 -11.75 6.57 -17.38
N LYS A 70 -11.65 5.30 -16.98
CA LYS A 70 -12.79 4.36 -17.00
C LYS A 70 -13.92 4.79 -16.07
N LEU A 71 -13.59 5.27 -14.89
CA LEU A 71 -14.56 5.70 -13.88
C LEU A 71 -15.08 7.14 -14.08
N GLY A 72 -14.46 7.91 -14.99
CA GLY A 72 -14.83 9.30 -15.25
C GLY A 72 -14.49 10.27 -14.13
N VAL A 73 -13.40 10.01 -13.38
CA VAL A 73 -12.88 10.86 -12.30
C VAL A 73 -11.42 11.23 -12.56
N GLU A 74 -11.06 12.47 -12.22
CA GLU A 74 -9.66 12.90 -12.24
C GLU A 74 -8.86 12.19 -11.14
N ILE A 75 -7.60 11.87 -11.41
CA ILE A 75 -6.70 11.29 -10.41
C ILE A 75 -5.72 12.35 -9.92
N GLU A 76 -5.70 12.55 -8.59
CA GLU A 76 -4.74 13.40 -7.91
C GLU A 76 -3.89 12.56 -6.95
N PHE A 77 -2.57 12.71 -6.99
CA PHE A 77 -1.66 12.04 -6.08
C PHE A 77 -1.15 13.01 -5.02
N ILE A 78 -1.13 12.58 -3.77
CA ILE A 78 -0.48 13.29 -2.68
C ILE A 78 0.48 12.37 -1.93
N GLU A 79 1.65 12.89 -1.63
CA GLU A 79 2.62 12.20 -0.79
C GLU A 79 2.16 12.27 0.67
N ILE A 80 2.14 11.10 1.33
CA ILE A 80 1.74 10.95 2.73
C ILE A 80 2.88 10.31 3.53
N ASN A 81 2.80 10.39 4.85
CA ASN A 81 3.59 9.51 5.70
C ASN A 81 2.92 8.13 5.71
N TRP A 82 3.67 7.08 5.32
CA TRP A 82 3.11 5.74 5.16
C TRP A 82 2.54 5.14 6.44
N ASP A 83 3.15 5.44 7.58
CA ASP A 83 2.65 4.99 8.88
C ASP A 83 1.28 5.60 9.24
N SER A 84 0.98 6.79 8.72
CA SER A 84 -0.29 7.50 8.94
C SER A 84 -1.38 7.20 7.90
N LYS A 85 -1.15 6.30 6.92
CA LYS A 85 -2.05 6.05 5.77
C LYS A 85 -3.51 5.80 6.14
N GLU A 86 -3.78 5.04 7.21
CA GLU A 86 -5.15 4.76 7.66
C GLU A 86 -5.82 5.99 8.27
N ILE A 87 -5.05 6.85 8.95
CA ILE A 87 -5.54 8.12 9.50
C ILE A 87 -5.89 9.07 8.37
N GLU A 88 -5.02 9.20 7.36
CA GLU A 88 -5.26 10.03 6.18
C GLU A 88 -6.51 9.58 5.42
N LEU A 89 -6.69 8.26 5.27
CA LEU A 89 -7.85 7.67 4.60
C LEU A 89 -9.15 7.92 5.39
N ASN A 90 -9.16 7.67 6.69
CA ASN A 90 -10.35 7.79 7.53
C ASN A 90 -10.75 9.25 7.76
N SER A 91 -9.81 10.19 7.74
CA SER A 91 -10.08 11.64 7.83
C SER A 91 -10.50 12.28 6.49
N LYS A 92 -10.62 11.48 5.41
CA LYS A 92 -10.95 11.94 4.05
C LYS A 92 -9.93 12.94 3.47
N ASN A 93 -8.68 12.94 3.96
CA ASN A 93 -7.57 13.66 3.33
C ASN A 93 -7.18 13.00 2.00
N ILE A 94 -7.28 11.66 1.96
CA ILE A 94 -7.18 10.83 0.76
C ILE A 94 -8.45 9.99 0.58
N ASP A 95 -8.70 9.53 -0.64
CA ASP A 95 -9.84 8.65 -0.96
C ASP A 95 -9.43 7.19 -1.00
N CYS A 96 -8.19 6.92 -1.41
CA CYS A 96 -7.62 5.59 -1.39
C CYS A 96 -6.11 5.62 -1.12
N ILE A 97 -5.58 4.46 -0.73
CA ILE A 97 -4.16 4.15 -0.63
C ILE A 97 -3.82 3.29 -1.84
N TRP A 98 -2.95 3.80 -2.72
CA TRP A 98 -2.56 3.08 -3.94
C TRP A 98 -1.07 3.28 -4.20
N ASN A 99 -0.25 2.38 -3.69
CA ASN A 99 1.22 2.52 -3.69
C ASN A 99 1.87 1.18 -3.33
N GLY A 100 1.59 0.12 -4.11
CA GLY A 100 2.15 -1.20 -3.79
C GLY A 100 1.81 -1.69 -2.38
N MET A 101 0.56 -1.45 -1.92
CA MET A 101 0.19 -1.78 -0.56
C MET A 101 -0.06 -3.29 -0.41
N CYS A 102 0.76 -3.98 0.38
CA CYS A 102 0.53 -5.39 0.71
C CYS A 102 -0.81 -5.60 1.42
N ILE A 103 -1.56 -6.59 0.99
CA ILE A 103 -2.78 -7.06 1.63
C ILE A 103 -2.41 -7.85 2.88
N THR A 104 -2.91 -7.44 4.06
CA THR A 104 -2.77 -8.18 5.32
C THR A 104 -4.12 -8.36 5.99
N GLU A 105 -4.23 -9.36 6.86
CA GLU A 105 -5.49 -9.60 7.59
C GLU A 105 -5.86 -8.41 8.49
N GLU A 106 -4.89 -7.73 9.09
CA GLU A 106 -5.13 -6.52 9.87
C GLU A 106 -5.70 -5.41 8.99
N ARG A 107 -5.09 -5.15 7.83
CA ARG A 107 -5.56 -4.13 6.88
C ARG A 107 -6.96 -4.44 6.35
N LYS A 108 -7.29 -5.71 6.09
CA LYS A 108 -8.66 -6.14 5.70
C LYS A 108 -9.70 -5.87 6.80
N GLN A 109 -9.31 -5.91 8.08
CA GLN A 109 -10.24 -5.57 9.17
C GLN A 109 -10.59 -4.08 9.19
N ASN A 110 -9.61 -3.22 8.86
CA ASN A 110 -9.72 -1.76 9.00
C ASN A 110 -10.17 -1.07 7.70
N MET A 111 -9.96 -1.68 6.54
CA MET A 111 -10.20 -1.09 5.22
C MET A 111 -10.96 -2.06 4.31
N SER A 112 -11.56 -1.52 3.26
CA SER A 112 -12.01 -2.29 2.10
C SER A 112 -10.89 -2.30 1.08
N ILE A 113 -10.41 -3.49 0.71
CA ILE A 113 -9.25 -3.65 -0.17
C ILE A 113 -9.69 -4.33 -1.46
N SER A 114 -9.18 -3.87 -2.59
CA SER A 114 -9.42 -4.44 -3.91
C SER A 114 -9.00 -5.92 -4.01
N ASN A 115 -9.38 -6.57 -5.08
CA ASN A 115 -8.71 -7.79 -5.51
C ASN A 115 -7.20 -7.53 -5.70
N PRO A 116 -6.35 -8.53 -5.46
CA PRO A 116 -4.92 -8.38 -5.67
C PRO A 116 -4.60 -8.17 -7.16
N TYR A 117 -3.57 -7.37 -7.44
CA TYR A 117 -3.15 -7.06 -8.81
C TYR A 117 -1.68 -7.41 -9.10
N LEU A 118 -0.80 -7.42 -8.08
CA LEU A 118 0.60 -7.79 -8.18
C LEU A 118 1.03 -8.70 -7.01
N TYR A 119 1.97 -9.59 -7.30
CA TYR A 119 2.72 -10.35 -6.29
C TYR A 119 3.95 -9.57 -5.83
N ASN A 120 4.32 -9.76 -4.56
CA ASN A 120 5.50 -9.22 -3.92
C ASN A 120 6.08 -10.21 -2.91
N THR A 121 7.29 -9.95 -2.45
CA THR A 121 7.89 -10.53 -1.24
C THR A 121 8.81 -9.51 -0.60
N GLN A 122 9.39 -9.81 0.57
CA GLN A 122 10.41 -8.94 1.16
C GLN A 122 11.80 -9.36 0.69
N ALA A 123 12.62 -8.37 0.35
CA ALA A 123 13.99 -8.52 -0.10
C ALA A 123 14.98 -7.95 0.91
N ILE A 124 16.10 -8.64 1.07
CA ILE A 124 17.29 -8.11 1.75
C ILE A 124 18.15 -7.40 0.72
N VAL A 125 18.46 -6.13 0.96
CA VAL A 125 19.39 -5.34 0.14
C VAL A 125 20.58 -4.93 0.97
N ALA A 126 21.78 -5.17 0.44
CA ALA A 126 23.04 -4.80 1.09
C ALA A 126 24.13 -4.50 0.05
N LYS A 127 25.27 -3.98 0.48
CA LYS A 127 26.46 -3.83 -0.38
C LYS A 127 26.91 -5.18 -0.91
N ALA A 128 27.28 -5.23 -2.20
CA ALA A 128 27.68 -6.47 -2.89
C ALA A 128 28.89 -7.18 -2.26
N ASP A 129 29.81 -6.41 -1.73
CA ASP A 129 31.01 -6.93 -1.06
C ASP A 129 30.77 -7.41 0.37
N LYS A 130 29.59 -7.16 0.95
CA LYS A 130 29.22 -7.50 2.32
C LYS A 130 28.13 -8.55 2.46
N ILE A 131 27.30 -8.75 1.43
CA ILE A 131 26.07 -9.53 1.52
C ILE A 131 26.30 -10.95 2.06
N ASP A 132 27.30 -11.67 1.58
CA ASP A 132 27.56 -13.06 2.00
C ASP A 132 27.90 -13.16 3.50
N ALA A 133 28.70 -12.20 4.00
CA ALA A 133 29.05 -12.15 5.40
C ALA A 133 27.85 -11.78 6.28
N LEU A 134 27.01 -10.85 5.81
CA LEU A 134 25.78 -10.43 6.50
C LEU A 134 24.76 -11.55 6.57
N LEU A 135 24.55 -12.29 5.46
CA LEU A 135 23.62 -13.44 5.43
C LEU A 135 24.10 -14.61 6.30
N ALA A 136 25.43 -14.79 6.43
CA ALA A 136 26.00 -15.79 7.33
C ALA A 136 25.82 -15.46 8.82
N ASN A 137 25.79 -14.17 9.18
CA ASN A 137 25.51 -13.71 10.54
C ASN A 137 25.05 -12.24 10.52
N VAL A 138 23.78 -12.00 10.82
CA VAL A 138 23.18 -10.66 10.89
C VAL A 138 23.26 -10.02 12.29
N ASP A 139 23.73 -10.75 13.32
CA ASP A 139 23.77 -10.26 14.70
C ASP A 139 24.59 -8.98 14.83
N GLY A 140 24.00 -7.98 15.46
CA GLY A 140 24.63 -6.68 15.71
C GLY A 140 24.67 -5.73 14.52
N THR A 141 24.18 -6.13 13.33
CA THR A 141 24.12 -5.27 12.15
C THR A 141 23.07 -4.18 12.30
N TYR A 142 23.17 -3.12 11.48
CA TYR A 142 22.20 -2.05 11.41
C TYR A 142 21.22 -2.32 10.26
N VAL A 143 19.95 -2.51 10.61
CA VAL A 143 18.87 -2.84 9.66
C VAL A 143 17.85 -1.71 9.61
N VAL A 144 17.45 -1.34 8.43
CA VAL A 144 16.41 -0.32 8.18
C VAL A 144 15.27 -0.89 7.37
N ALA A 145 14.05 -0.41 7.65
CA ALA A 145 12.85 -0.64 6.87
C ALA A 145 11.93 0.58 6.93
N GLU A 146 11.04 0.75 5.97
CA GLU A 146 10.06 1.83 5.99
C GLU A 146 9.05 1.62 7.12
N GLN A 147 8.82 2.66 7.93
CA GLN A 147 7.86 2.65 9.03
C GLN A 147 6.43 2.36 8.53
N GLY A 148 5.70 1.48 9.22
CA GLY A 148 4.36 1.06 8.84
C GLY A 148 4.29 0.17 7.59
N SER A 149 5.45 -0.25 7.04
CA SER A 149 5.53 -1.20 5.92
C SER A 149 5.31 -2.65 6.38
N THR A 150 5.10 -3.54 5.40
CA THR A 150 5.05 -4.98 5.68
C THR A 150 6.42 -5.53 6.08
N GLY A 151 7.50 -4.98 5.53
CA GLY A 151 8.86 -5.34 5.91
C GLY A 151 9.13 -5.08 7.40
N GLU A 152 8.78 -3.87 7.88
CA GLU A 152 8.85 -3.56 9.32
C GLU A 152 7.99 -4.52 10.15
N GLY A 153 6.73 -4.72 9.73
CA GLY A 153 5.80 -5.56 10.47
C GLY A 153 6.28 -7.02 10.61
N LYS A 154 6.90 -7.59 9.57
CA LYS A 154 7.50 -8.92 9.61
C LYS A 154 8.77 -8.95 10.48
N LEU A 155 9.62 -7.94 10.37
CA LEU A 155 10.83 -7.82 11.20
C LEU A 155 10.47 -7.72 12.69
N LEU A 156 9.47 -6.95 13.05
CA LEU A 156 9.00 -6.81 14.44
C LEU A 156 8.06 -7.96 14.87
N GLY A 157 7.57 -8.77 13.94
CA GLY A 157 6.65 -9.89 14.18
C GLY A 157 5.22 -9.44 14.51
N SER A 158 4.81 -8.27 14.05
CA SER A 158 3.42 -7.80 14.10
C SER A 158 2.58 -8.33 12.94
N ILE A 159 3.22 -8.66 11.80
CA ILE A 159 2.58 -9.32 10.67
C ILE A 159 2.98 -10.81 10.70
N PRO A 160 2.01 -11.74 10.80
CA PRO A 160 2.30 -13.18 10.83
C PRO A 160 2.87 -13.65 9.50
N ASP A 161 3.68 -14.69 9.56
CA ASP A 161 4.15 -15.42 8.39
C ASP A 161 3.12 -16.45 7.93
N ASP A 162 3.16 -16.82 6.66
CA ASP A 162 2.40 -17.94 6.12
C ASP A 162 3.15 -19.27 6.28
N ASP A 163 2.46 -20.38 5.99
CA ASP A 163 2.99 -21.74 6.16
C ASP A 163 4.20 -22.07 5.26
N THR A 164 4.57 -21.20 4.32
CA THR A 164 5.73 -21.38 3.41
C THR A 164 7.02 -20.83 3.99
N VAL A 165 6.93 -19.99 5.04
CA VAL A 165 8.08 -19.37 5.70
C VAL A 165 8.75 -20.36 6.65
N VAL A 166 10.02 -20.67 6.40
CA VAL A 166 10.80 -21.60 7.24
C VAL A 166 11.47 -20.89 8.41
N VAL A 167 12.02 -19.67 8.17
CA VAL A 167 12.61 -18.80 9.18
C VAL A 167 11.97 -17.44 9.02
N SER A 168 11.25 -16.98 10.03
CA SER A 168 10.60 -15.67 10.00
C SER A 168 11.62 -14.53 9.93
N ALA A 169 11.20 -13.39 9.37
CA ALA A 169 12.04 -12.20 9.41
C ALA A 169 12.37 -11.81 10.86
N LYS A 170 11.42 -11.96 11.78
CA LYS A 170 11.63 -11.71 13.20
C LYS A 170 12.73 -12.58 13.82
N GLU A 171 12.78 -13.87 13.47
CA GLU A 171 13.81 -14.78 13.95
C GLU A 171 15.15 -14.49 13.28
N PHE A 172 15.16 -14.27 11.97
CA PHE A 172 16.37 -13.96 11.21
C PHE A 172 17.03 -12.66 11.71
N PHE A 173 16.25 -11.64 12.01
CA PHE A 173 16.73 -10.33 12.49
C PHE A 173 16.63 -10.15 14.02
N ALA A 174 16.61 -11.22 14.82
CA ALA A 174 16.33 -11.14 16.24
C ALA A 174 17.31 -10.27 17.05
N ASN A 175 18.57 -10.17 16.62
CA ASN A 175 19.65 -9.51 17.35
C ASN A 175 20.26 -8.32 16.58
N VAL A 176 19.50 -7.66 15.74
CA VAL A 176 19.96 -6.50 14.95
C VAL A 176 19.66 -5.17 15.64
N ASN A 177 20.34 -4.11 15.19
CA ASN A 177 20.02 -2.73 15.56
C ASN A 177 19.05 -2.16 14.52
N TYR A 178 17.75 -2.29 14.76
CA TYR A 178 16.72 -1.81 13.83
C TYR A 178 16.46 -0.32 13.99
N THR A 179 16.24 0.37 12.84
CA THR A 179 15.79 1.76 12.78
C THR A 179 14.76 1.92 11.66
N ALA A 180 13.61 2.50 11.99
CA ALA A 180 12.60 2.85 11.00
C ALA A 180 13.03 4.07 10.18
N VAL A 181 12.67 4.09 8.90
CA VAL A 181 12.87 5.21 7.96
C VAL A 181 11.55 5.60 7.28
N ASP A 182 11.53 6.79 6.66
CA ASP A 182 10.27 7.36 6.15
C ASP A 182 9.82 6.79 4.79
N SER A 183 10.72 6.08 4.07
CA SER A 183 10.40 5.46 2.77
C SER A 183 11.37 4.34 2.41
N MET A 184 10.97 3.45 1.49
CA MET A 184 11.86 2.41 0.94
C MET A 184 13.07 3.01 0.22
N ALA A 185 12.88 4.11 -0.53
CA ALA A 185 13.98 4.84 -1.14
C ALA A 185 14.99 5.33 -0.10
N LYS A 186 14.53 5.83 1.03
CA LYS A 186 15.38 6.23 2.15
C LYS A 186 16.15 5.03 2.74
N ALA A 187 15.51 3.86 2.87
CA ALA A 187 16.18 2.64 3.33
C ALA A 187 17.36 2.27 2.41
N LEU A 188 17.17 2.30 1.09
CA LEU A 188 18.26 2.05 0.13
C LEU A 188 19.37 3.11 0.23
N MET A 189 19.02 4.38 0.44
CA MET A 189 20.00 5.47 0.63
C MET A 189 20.86 5.27 1.88
N GLU A 190 20.30 4.78 2.99
CA GLU A 190 21.04 4.50 4.23
C GLU A 190 22.06 3.38 4.01
N VAL A 191 21.72 2.32 3.27
CA VAL A 191 22.67 1.26 2.89
C VAL A 191 23.74 1.80 1.95
N LYS A 192 23.37 2.59 0.95
CA LYS A 192 24.34 3.23 0.04
C LYS A 192 25.33 4.11 0.77
N ALA A 193 24.87 4.90 1.73
CA ALA A 193 25.70 5.78 2.56
C ALA A 193 26.55 5.02 3.59
N GLY A 194 26.24 3.75 3.86
CA GLY A 194 26.94 2.93 4.87
C GLY A 194 26.52 3.26 6.31
N THR A 195 25.40 3.93 6.51
CA THR A 195 24.77 4.19 7.81
C THR A 195 23.88 3.02 8.26
N ALA A 196 23.45 2.18 7.32
CA ALA A 196 22.86 0.87 7.57
C ALA A 196 23.64 -0.21 6.81
N ASP A 197 23.59 -1.44 7.31
CA ASP A 197 24.19 -2.62 6.67
C ASP A 197 23.18 -3.30 5.73
N ILE A 198 21.91 -3.32 6.13
CA ILE A 198 20.81 -4.02 5.42
C ILE A 198 19.59 -3.11 5.33
N ALA A 199 18.96 -3.09 4.17
CA ALA A 199 17.58 -2.62 4.00
C ALA A 199 16.66 -3.83 3.77
N LEU A 200 15.56 -3.92 4.53
CA LEU A 200 14.47 -4.86 4.29
C LEU A 200 13.34 -4.08 3.59
N VAL A 201 13.16 -4.38 2.32
CA VAL A 201 12.25 -3.64 1.43
C VAL A 201 11.46 -4.61 0.53
N ASP A 202 10.41 -4.12 -0.10
CA ASP A 202 9.65 -4.89 -1.07
C ASP A 202 10.53 -5.30 -2.26
N SER A 203 10.41 -6.55 -2.71
CA SER A 203 11.19 -7.07 -3.84
C SER A 203 10.94 -6.30 -5.13
N VAL A 204 9.72 -5.82 -5.33
CA VAL A 204 9.34 -4.95 -6.46
C VAL A 204 10.20 -3.68 -6.47
N CYS A 205 10.40 -3.03 -5.32
CA CYS A 205 11.30 -1.88 -5.17
C CYS A 205 12.77 -2.26 -5.41
N ALA A 206 13.22 -3.30 -4.70
CA ALA A 206 14.62 -3.72 -4.75
C ALA A 206 15.07 -4.06 -6.17
N LEU A 207 14.28 -4.87 -6.90
CA LEU A 207 14.61 -5.30 -8.26
C LEU A 207 14.58 -4.17 -9.29
N ALA A 208 13.78 -3.13 -9.06
CA ALA A 208 13.72 -1.96 -9.96
C ALA A 208 14.85 -0.96 -9.70
N MET A 209 15.32 -0.84 -8.45
CA MET A 209 16.24 0.23 -8.07
C MET A 209 17.68 -0.22 -7.90
N VAL A 210 17.95 -1.51 -7.66
CA VAL A 210 19.26 -2.03 -7.29
C VAL A 210 19.84 -2.88 -8.44
N GLY A 211 21.10 -2.61 -8.81
CA GLY A 211 21.85 -3.39 -9.79
C GLY A 211 22.55 -2.52 -10.83
N GLU A 212 23.17 -3.19 -11.79
CA GLU A 212 24.00 -2.57 -12.84
C GLU A 212 23.21 -1.48 -13.59
N GLY A 213 23.81 -0.30 -13.72
CA GLY A 213 23.23 0.84 -14.44
C GLY A 213 22.27 1.70 -13.62
N THR A 214 22.06 1.36 -12.34
CA THR A 214 21.27 2.18 -11.40
C THR A 214 22.18 3.00 -10.48
N ASP A 215 21.58 3.90 -9.70
CA ASP A 215 22.28 4.62 -8.63
C ASP A 215 22.78 3.69 -7.51
N TYR A 216 22.34 2.43 -7.48
CA TYR A 216 22.66 1.42 -6.47
C TYR A 216 23.37 0.22 -7.08
N ASP A 217 24.29 0.47 -8.02
CA ASP A 217 25.05 -0.55 -8.76
C ASP A 217 26.09 -1.31 -7.90
N ASP A 218 26.45 -0.76 -6.75
CA ASP A 218 27.33 -1.38 -5.76
C ASP A 218 26.58 -2.21 -4.70
N MET A 219 25.27 -2.37 -4.86
CA MET A 219 24.40 -3.13 -3.98
C MET A 219 23.81 -4.33 -4.71
N VAL A 220 23.32 -5.29 -3.94
CA VAL A 220 22.66 -6.51 -4.45
C VAL A 220 21.39 -6.81 -3.69
N VAL A 221 20.48 -7.50 -4.39
CA VAL A 221 19.19 -7.97 -3.84
C VAL A 221 19.32 -9.46 -3.54
N ASN A 222 18.97 -9.85 -2.32
CA ASN A 222 18.82 -11.26 -1.94
C ASN A 222 17.34 -11.57 -1.71
N LEU A 223 16.85 -12.61 -2.40
CA LEU A 223 15.51 -13.16 -2.31
C LEU A 223 15.48 -14.60 -1.78
N ASP A 224 16.65 -15.18 -1.44
CA ASP A 224 16.76 -16.57 -0.97
C ASP A 224 16.11 -16.76 0.39
N ASN A 225 16.06 -15.69 1.20
CA ASN A 225 15.30 -15.67 2.44
C ASN A 225 13.82 -15.48 2.12
N ASN A 226 13.07 -16.59 2.12
CA ASN A 226 11.62 -16.53 1.88
C ASN A 226 10.90 -15.99 3.12
N PHE A 227 10.48 -14.72 3.07
CA PHE A 227 9.65 -14.09 4.09
C PHE A 227 8.14 -14.10 3.74
N GLY A 228 7.74 -15.00 2.86
CA GLY A 228 6.36 -15.23 2.43
C GLY A 228 5.95 -14.42 1.19
N LEU A 229 5.06 -15.02 0.41
CA LEU A 229 4.44 -14.35 -0.74
C LEU A 229 3.44 -13.33 -0.24
N GLN A 230 3.42 -12.17 -0.89
CA GLN A 230 2.52 -11.06 -0.60
C GLN A 230 1.78 -10.65 -1.86
N GLU A 231 0.65 -10.02 -1.68
CA GLU A 231 -0.18 -9.50 -2.77
C GLU A 231 -0.41 -8.01 -2.54
N TYR A 232 -0.31 -7.21 -3.60
CA TYR A 232 -0.66 -5.80 -3.56
C TYR A 232 -2.14 -5.59 -3.86
N GLY A 233 -2.76 -4.69 -3.11
CA GLY A 233 -4.14 -4.25 -3.30
C GLY A 233 -4.29 -2.76 -3.04
N ILE A 234 -5.43 -2.21 -3.46
CA ILE A 234 -5.78 -0.82 -3.33
C ILE A 234 -6.81 -0.69 -2.21
N ALA A 235 -6.55 0.19 -1.23
CA ALA A 235 -7.41 0.29 -0.06
C ALA A 235 -8.27 1.55 -0.08
N PHE A 236 -9.52 1.37 0.32
CA PHE A 236 -10.53 2.40 0.57
C PHE A 236 -11.00 2.35 2.01
N ARG A 237 -11.72 3.37 2.47
CA ARG A 237 -12.39 3.35 3.77
C ARG A 237 -13.23 2.09 3.95
N LYS A 238 -13.29 1.59 5.16
CA LYS A 238 -14.07 0.38 5.47
C LYS A 238 -15.52 0.52 5.04
N GLY A 239 -16.01 -0.45 4.25
CA GLY A 239 -17.37 -0.44 3.70
C GLY A 239 -17.55 0.45 2.46
N SER A 240 -16.47 1.01 1.90
CA SER A 240 -16.54 1.85 0.69
C SER A 240 -17.11 1.08 -0.51
N ASP A 241 -18.08 1.70 -1.17
CA ASP A 241 -18.71 1.20 -2.41
C ASP A 241 -17.86 1.44 -3.67
N VAL A 242 -16.72 2.13 -3.54
CA VAL A 242 -15.75 2.36 -4.61
C VAL A 242 -14.97 1.08 -4.93
N THR A 243 -14.75 0.22 -3.95
CA THR A 243 -13.93 -1.00 -4.08
C THR A 243 -14.43 -1.92 -5.20
N GLU A 244 -15.73 -2.17 -5.26
CA GLU A 244 -16.36 -2.99 -6.32
C GLU A 244 -16.18 -2.35 -7.70
N LYS A 245 -16.41 -1.05 -7.82
CA LYS A 245 -16.25 -0.30 -9.07
C LYS A 245 -14.82 -0.31 -9.57
N LEU A 246 -13.86 -0.20 -8.64
CA LEU A 246 -12.45 -0.32 -8.96
C LEU A 246 -12.11 -1.71 -9.49
N ASN A 247 -12.58 -2.77 -8.81
CA ASN A 247 -12.35 -4.16 -9.23
C ASN A 247 -12.91 -4.42 -10.64
N GLU A 248 -14.10 -3.89 -10.94
CA GLU A 248 -14.69 -3.99 -12.28
C GLU A 248 -13.82 -3.28 -13.33
N ALA A 249 -13.34 -2.06 -13.03
CA ALA A 249 -12.47 -1.29 -13.93
C ALA A 249 -11.13 -2.01 -14.16
N ILE A 250 -10.50 -2.55 -13.12
CA ILE A 250 -9.25 -3.33 -13.22
C ILE A 250 -9.48 -4.59 -14.07
N LEU A 251 -10.59 -5.30 -13.87
CA LEU A 251 -10.94 -6.49 -14.67
C LEU A 251 -11.10 -6.15 -16.16
N GLU A 252 -11.72 -5.03 -16.50
CA GLU A 252 -11.85 -4.56 -17.89
C GLU A 252 -10.47 -4.22 -18.49
N LEU A 253 -9.62 -3.47 -17.76
CA LEU A 253 -8.27 -3.11 -18.20
C LEU A 253 -7.34 -4.33 -18.29
N THR A 254 -7.61 -5.39 -17.54
CA THR A 254 -6.92 -6.66 -17.69
C THR A 254 -7.32 -7.36 -18.99
N LYS A 255 -8.63 -7.42 -19.26
CA LYS A 255 -9.18 -8.08 -20.45
C LYS A 255 -8.81 -7.40 -21.77
N ASP A 256 -8.71 -6.07 -21.77
CA ASP A 256 -8.32 -5.32 -22.98
C ASP A 256 -6.80 -5.23 -23.18
N GLY A 257 -6.00 -5.74 -22.22
CA GLY A 257 -4.55 -5.82 -22.32
C GLY A 257 -3.80 -4.60 -21.74
N THR A 258 -4.52 -3.55 -21.32
CA THR A 258 -3.93 -2.29 -20.82
C THR A 258 -2.98 -2.54 -19.64
N ILE A 259 -3.39 -3.38 -18.68
CA ILE A 259 -2.54 -3.67 -17.50
C ILE A 259 -1.26 -4.41 -17.92
N ALA A 260 -1.34 -5.36 -18.86
CA ALA A 260 -0.17 -6.09 -19.36
C ALA A 260 0.81 -5.14 -20.07
N GLU A 261 0.31 -4.18 -20.86
CA GLU A 261 1.14 -3.18 -21.51
C GLU A 261 1.83 -2.24 -20.51
N ILE A 262 1.12 -1.79 -19.46
CA ILE A 262 1.70 -1.01 -18.38
C ILE A 262 2.77 -1.83 -17.65
N ALA A 263 2.47 -3.07 -17.24
CA ALA A 263 3.40 -3.94 -16.54
C ALA A 263 4.68 -4.20 -17.34
N ALA A 264 4.57 -4.38 -18.66
CA ALA A 264 5.72 -4.60 -19.55
C ALA A 264 6.67 -3.38 -19.56
N ARG A 265 6.15 -2.15 -19.50
CA ARG A 265 6.99 -0.93 -19.44
C ARG A 265 7.84 -0.85 -18.18
N TYR A 266 7.34 -1.40 -17.07
CA TYR A 266 7.99 -1.36 -15.76
C TYR A 266 8.66 -2.67 -15.35
N GLY A 267 8.71 -3.68 -16.26
CA GLY A 267 9.33 -4.98 -15.97
C GLY A 267 8.56 -5.83 -14.96
N LEU A 268 7.24 -5.60 -14.82
CA LEU A 268 6.39 -6.25 -13.81
C LEU A 268 5.46 -7.34 -14.38
N THR A 269 5.67 -7.76 -15.63
CA THR A 269 4.80 -8.75 -16.30
C THR A 269 4.69 -10.05 -15.52
N ASP A 270 5.80 -10.55 -14.99
CA ASP A 270 5.84 -11.82 -14.25
C ASP A 270 5.30 -11.70 -12.82
N ALA A 271 5.12 -10.47 -12.33
CA ALA A 271 4.55 -10.17 -11.02
C ALA A 271 3.03 -9.96 -11.06
N LEU A 272 2.40 -9.91 -12.23
CA LEU A 272 0.95 -9.75 -12.34
C LEU A 272 0.21 -10.93 -11.72
N VAL A 273 -0.81 -10.65 -10.91
CA VAL A 273 -1.74 -11.68 -10.42
C VAL A 273 -2.65 -12.08 -11.59
N PRO A 274 -2.72 -13.39 -11.94
CA PRO A 274 -3.65 -13.87 -12.96
C PRO A 274 -5.10 -13.56 -12.56
N VAL A 275 -5.87 -12.99 -13.47
CA VAL A 275 -7.32 -12.78 -13.28
C VAL A 275 -8.06 -13.96 -13.91
N GLU A 276 -8.83 -14.71 -13.09
CA GLU A 276 -9.65 -15.83 -13.52
C GLU A 276 -10.97 -15.38 -14.19
#